data_a2ef74e140353bbcecda5a5caf13b782
#
_entry.id   a2ef74e140353bbcecda5a5caf13b782
#
_cell.length_a   1.000
_cell.length_b   1.000
_cell.length_c   1.000
_cell.angle_alpha   90.00
_cell.angle_beta   90.00
_cell.angle_gamma   90.00
#
_symmetry.space_group_name_H-M   'P 1'
#
loop_
_entity.id
_entity.type
_entity.pdbx_description
1 polymer ?
#
loop_
_entity_poly.entity_id
_entity_poly.type
_entity_poly.pdbx_seq_one_letter_code
_entity_poly.pdbx_strand_id
1 'polypeptide(L)'
;MSTASPAMSPFSPRRPACVLCLLAAVLLVLSPGLARADDSMAGDAPAHPGPRAQLSGALRPADIRRAAARVAAWQYARVQDHDSLDWTYAPLYLGFLSAADLLHEPRYADYVRKVGEHYDWGLGPRVHHADDQAVAQAWLVLYARTPDPAMLKPLRERYDAQLRIPDDPQRPLWWWCDALFMAPPTWAGLAKATHESAYLDYMDRQWWITSALLYDPVEYLYSRDASYLHQHERNGEKLFWSRGNGWVMAGLARVLSLMPNDYPQRPRYLQQFHEMAARLAQLQGKDGLWRAGLLDAAAYPRPETSGSAFIVYALAWGVHHGVLDAAAYRSAINRGWRGLVGEIYADGRLGDIQPIGAAPGDYPPGASYVYGVGAFLLAAGEVEAISEAKPR
;
A
#
# COMPACT_ATOMS: atom_id res chain seq x y z
N MET A 1 -72.35 -36.15 26.69
CA MET A 1 -72.78 -35.69 28.01
C MET A 1 -72.25 -34.31 28.23
N SER A 2 -73.02 -33.38 27.94
CA SER A 2 -73.80 -32.44 28.79
C SER A 2 -72.95 -31.29 29.26
N THR A 3 -73.03 -30.17 28.60
CA THR A 3 -73.81 -28.94 28.96
C THR A 3 -73.10 -28.12 30.05
N ALA A 4 -72.97 -26.84 30.06
CA ALA A 4 -73.69 -25.75 29.48
C ALA A 4 -72.91 -24.45 29.72
N SER A 5 -73.09 -23.49 28.86
CA SER A 5 -73.01 -22.03 29.11
C SER A 5 -74.28 -21.61 29.98
N PRO A 6 -74.37 -20.49 30.64
CA PRO A 6 -74.35 -19.14 30.13
C PRO A 6 -73.94 -18.07 31.19
N ALA A 7 -73.79 -16.87 30.97
CA ALA A 7 -74.69 -15.75 30.75
C ALA A 7 -74.02 -14.37 30.95
N MET A 8 -74.56 -13.44 30.24
CA MET A 8 -74.23 -12.04 30.06
C MET A 8 -74.63 -11.07 31.20
N SER A 9 -73.88 -9.93 31.19
CA SER A 9 -74.34 -8.55 31.35
C SER A 9 -74.36 -7.94 32.76
N PRO A 10 -74.39 -6.58 32.93
CA PRO A 10 -74.30 -5.45 32.01
C PRO A 10 -73.45 -4.24 32.45
N PHE A 11 -73.27 -3.37 31.51
CA PHE A 11 -72.95 -1.93 31.50
C PHE A 11 -72.93 -1.10 32.76
N SER A 12 -71.87 -0.19 32.86
CA SER A 12 -72.11 1.25 33.00
C SER A 12 -70.82 2.08 32.92
N PRO A 13 -70.82 3.32 32.41
CA PRO A 13 -69.71 4.09 31.96
C PRO A 13 -69.18 5.10 32.97
N ARG A 14 -67.93 5.40 33.00
CA ARG A 14 -67.40 6.66 33.55
C ARG A 14 -66.15 7.16 32.86
N ARG A 15 -66.17 8.44 32.71
CA ARG A 15 -65.43 9.45 31.96
C ARG A 15 -63.88 9.51 32.21
N PRO A 16 -63.16 10.35 31.39
CA PRO A 16 -61.82 10.14 31.04
C PRO A 16 -60.79 10.80 31.96
N ALA A 17 -59.71 10.13 32.20
CA ALA A 17 -58.54 10.72 32.81
C ALA A 17 -57.49 10.98 31.71
N CYS A 18 -57.07 12.23 31.66
CA CYS A 18 -55.94 12.74 30.83
C CYS A 18 -54.69 11.89 31.00
N VAL A 19 -54.29 11.22 29.97
CA VAL A 19 -52.98 10.60 29.94
C VAL A 19 -52.07 11.52 29.12
N LEU A 20 -51.18 12.19 29.81
CA LEU A 20 -50.02 12.89 29.25
C LEU A 20 -49.22 11.90 28.41
N CYS A 21 -49.27 12.07 27.12
CA CYS A 21 -48.31 11.41 26.24
C CYS A 21 -46.94 12.02 26.45
N LEU A 22 -46.11 11.38 27.23
CA LEU A 22 -44.64 11.57 27.21
C LEU A 22 -44.15 11.03 25.90
N LEU A 23 -43.96 11.91 24.91
CA LEU A 23 -43.14 11.70 23.75
C LEU A 23 -41.68 11.61 24.24
N ALA A 24 -41.19 10.39 24.45
CA ALA A 24 -39.79 10.13 24.55
C ALA A 24 -39.20 10.35 23.14
N ALA A 25 -38.72 11.57 22.89
CA ALA A 25 -37.83 11.85 21.77
C ALA A 25 -36.55 11.04 22.02
N VAL A 26 -36.44 9.89 21.37
CA VAL A 26 -35.16 9.22 21.18
C VAL A 26 -34.34 10.14 20.27
N LEU A 27 -33.56 11.00 20.89
CA LEU A 27 -32.41 11.64 20.24
C LEU A 27 -31.46 10.49 19.84
N LEU A 28 -31.60 10.02 18.61
CA LEU A 28 -30.50 9.39 17.89
C LEU A 28 -29.41 10.46 17.83
N VAL A 29 -28.50 10.42 18.78
CA VAL A 29 -27.21 11.03 18.68
C VAL A 29 -26.54 10.24 17.53
N LEU A 30 -26.74 10.72 16.30
CA LEU A 30 -25.82 10.47 15.21
C LEU A 30 -24.47 10.98 15.74
N SER A 31 -23.71 10.08 16.36
CA SER A 31 -22.28 10.31 16.52
C SER A 31 -21.79 10.66 15.11
N PRO A 32 -21.29 11.88 14.87
CA PRO A 32 -20.58 12.14 13.64
C PRO A 32 -19.49 11.06 13.68
N GLY A 33 -19.53 10.12 12.71
CA GLY A 33 -18.46 9.17 12.55
C GLY A 33 -17.21 10.02 12.63
N LEU A 34 -16.30 9.67 13.52
CA LEU A 34 -14.97 10.25 13.57
C LEU A 34 -14.45 10.13 12.15
N ALA A 35 -14.64 11.20 11.35
CA ALA A 35 -13.92 11.36 10.11
C ALA A 35 -12.47 11.18 10.54
N ARG A 36 -11.85 10.11 10.06
CA ARG A 36 -10.45 9.86 10.36
C ARG A 36 -9.73 11.11 9.91
N ALA A 37 -9.18 11.88 10.85
CA ALA A 37 -8.37 13.05 10.55
C ALA A 37 -7.27 12.73 9.54
N ASP A 38 -6.80 11.48 9.55
CA ASP A 38 -5.82 10.91 8.64
C ASP A 38 -6.27 10.87 7.17
N ASP A 39 -7.53 10.57 6.87
CA ASP A 39 -8.00 10.48 5.47
C ASP A 39 -7.90 11.84 4.76
N SER A 40 -8.11 12.95 5.47
CA SER A 40 -8.00 14.31 4.90
C SER A 40 -6.56 14.73 4.61
N MET A 41 -5.58 14.19 5.36
CA MET A 41 -4.15 14.48 5.14
C MET A 41 -3.50 13.47 4.19
N ALA A 42 -4.06 12.25 4.10
CA ALA A 42 -3.56 11.20 3.22
C ALA A 42 -3.76 11.51 1.73
N GLY A 43 -4.66 12.43 1.38
CA GLY A 43 -5.00 12.71 -0.01
C GLY A 43 -5.36 14.16 -0.31
N ASP A 44 -5.36 14.45 -1.61
CA ASP A 44 -5.80 15.71 -2.19
C ASP A 44 -6.40 15.44 -3.59
N ALA A 45 -7.58 15.93 -3.84
CA ALA A 45 -8.26 15.78 -5.12
C ALA A 45 -8.87 17.12 -5.55
N PRO A 46 -8.05 18.07 -6.04
CA PRO A 46 -8.52 19.39 -6.39
C PRO A 46 -9.46 19.36 -7.59
N ALA A 47 -10.53 20.17 -7.54
CA ALA A 47 -11.48 20.31 -8.65
C ALA A 47 -10.80 20.78 -9.95
N HIS A 48 -9.75 21.60 -9.82
CA HIS A 48 -8.94 22.12 -10.92
C HIS A 48 -7.46 21.80 -10.68
N PRO A 49 -6.93 20.69 -11.23
CA PRO A 49 -5.58 20.22 -10.92
C PRO A 49 -4.45 21.13 -11.39
N GLY A 50 -4.72 22.08 -12.31
CA GLY A 50 -3.71 22.95 -12.88
C GLY A 50 -2.88 22.31 -14.00
N PRO A 51 -1.87 23.01 -14.52
CA PRO A 51 -0.99 22.48 -15.57
C PRO A 51 0.02 21.48 -15.03
N ARG A 52 0.52 20.61 -15.91
CA ARG A 52 1.65 19.71 -15.62
C ARG A 52 2.96 20.49 -15.49
N ALA A 53 3.86 19.98 -14.67
CA ALA A 53 5.21 20.52 -14.56
C ALA A 53 6.01 20.26 -15.84
N GLN A 54 6.85 21.22 -16.23
CA GLN A 54 7.77 21.07 -17.37
C GLN A 54 9.09 20.44 -16.86
N LEU A 55 9.04 19.13 -16.55
CA LEU A 55 10.17 18.36 -16.03
C LEU A 55 10.66 17.36 -17.07
N SER A 56 11.96 17.12 -17.09
CA SER A 56 12.56 16.08 -17.92
C SER A 56 12.42 14.71 -17.25
N GLY A 57 11.81 13.74 -17.94
CA GLY A 57 11.76 12.34 -17.55
C GLY A 57 12.96 11.53 -18.03
N ALA A 58 14.08 12.17 -18.45
CA ALA A 58 15.30 11.47 -18.82
C ALA A 58 15.96 10.81 -17.60
N LEU A 59 16.59 9.65 -17.83
CA LEU A 59 17.34 8.93 -16.79
C LEU A 59 18.73 9.56 -16.58
N ARG A 60 18.77 10.85 -16.29
CA ARG A 60 19.97 11.55 -15.85
C ARG A 60 19.84 11.85 -14.36
N PRO A 61 20.85 11.60 -13.52
CA PRO A 61 20.79 11.82 -12.07
C PRO A 61 20.20 13.19 -11.70
N ALA A 62 20.65 14.26 -12.36
CA ALA A 62 20.16 15.61 -12.09
C ALA A 62 18.65 15.80 -12.40
N ASP A 63 18.12 15.16 -13.44
CA ASP A 63 16.70 15.25 -13.79
C ASP A 63 15.84 14.43 -12.83
N ILE A 64 16.34 13.24 -12.44
CA ILE A 64 15.67 12.36 -11.45
C ILE A 64 15.59 13.08 -10.10
N ARG A 65 16.73 13.62 -9.60
CA ARG A 65 16.76 14.37 -8.34
C ARG A 65 15.83 15.59 -8.37
N ARG A 66 15.77 16.30 -9.50
CA ARG A 66 14.87 17.45 -9.66
C ARG A 66 13.39 17.07 -9.55
N ALA A 67 12.99 15.98 -10.20
CA ALA A 67 11.63 15.47 -10.12
C ALA A 67 11.30 15.00 -8.69
N ALA A 68 12.19 14.22 -8.08
CA ALA A 68 12.05 13.72 -6.71
C ALA A 68 11.97 14.87 -5.70
N ALA A 69 12.85 15.89 -5.80
CA ALA A 69 12.87 17.05 -4.92
C ALA A 69 11.56 17.84 -4.99
N ARG A 70 11.00 17.98 -6.20
CA ARG A 70 9.74 18.70 -6.41
C ARG A 70 8.58 18.01 -5.70
N VAL A 71 8.45 16.71 -5.89
CA VAL A 71 7.40 15.89 -5.28
C VAL A 71 7.59 15.76 -3.76
N ALA A 72 8.82 15.49 -3.30
CA ALA A 72 9.11 15.37 -1.88
C ALA A 72 8.84 16.69 -1.12
N ALA A 73 9.23 17.84 -1.69
CA ALA A 73 9.02 19.14 -1.06
C ALA A 73 7.51 19.48 -0.96
N TRP A 74 6.73 19.20 -2.02
CA TRP A 74 5.28 19.41 -2.01
C TRP A 74 4.61 18.57 -0.93
N GLN A 75 4.94 17.29 -0.86
CA GLN A 75 4.35 16.39 0.12
C GLN A 75 4.79 16.70 1.55
N TYR A 76 6.08 17.01 1.74
CA TYR A 76 6.62 17.37 3.06
C TYR A 76 5.94 18.60 3.64
N ALA A 77 5.74 19.65 2.85
CA ALA A 77 5.04 20.85 3.29
C ALA A 77 3.60 20.58 3.80
N ARG A 78 2.99 19.50 3.37
CA ARG A 78 1.62 19.10 3.77
C ARG A 78 1.57 18.24 5.03
N VAL A 79 2.64 17.48 5.31
CA VAL A 79 2.62 16.47 6.39
C VAL A 79 3.62 16.77 7.52
N GLN A 80 4.50 17.76 7.40
CA GLN A 80 5.57 18.00 8.37
C GLN A 80 5.09 18.23 9.82
N ASP A 81 3.86 18.73 9.98
CA ASP A 81 3.22 19.00 11.27
C ASP A 81 2.12 17.96 11.59
N HIS A 82 2.09 16.87 10.83
CA HIS A 82 1.14 15.76 10.98
C HIS A 82 1.89 14.45 11.07
N ASP A 83 1.44 13.56 11.94
CA ASP A 83 2.01 12.22 12.11
C ASP A 83 0.90 11.16 12.15
N SER A 84 1.21 9.95 11.68
CA SER A 84 0.22 8.88 11.59
C SER A 84 0.88 7.50 11.61
N LEU A 85 0.21 6.53 12.26
CA LEU A 85 0.51 5.10 12.13
C LEU A 85 -0.35 4.40 11.06
N ASP A 86 -1.18 5.16 10.33
CA ASP A 86 -2.01 4.58 9.27
C ASP A 86 -1.13 4.01 8.15
N TRP A 87 -1.57 2.88 7.57
CA TRP A 87 -0.85 2.17 6.52
C TRP A 87 -0.54 3.04 5.30
N THR A 88 -1.36 4.05 5.02
CA THR A 88 -1.15 4.95 3.88
C THR A 88 0.13 5.75 3.98
N TYR A 89 0.60 6.02 5.20
CA TYR A 89 1.84 6.73 5.47
C TYR A 89 3.09 5.84 5.42
N ALA A 90 2.95 4.52 5.58
CA ALA A 90 4.11 3.63 5.54
C ALA A 90 4.95 3.75 4.25
N PRO A 91 4.33 3.75 3.05
CA PRO A 91 5.09 4.00 1.81
C PRO A 91 5.70 5.41 1.76
N LEU A 92 4.99 6.44 2.29
CA LEU A 92 5.53 7.79 2.34
C LEU A 92 6.79 7.86 3.21
N TYR A 93 6.77 7.25 4.38
CA TYR A 93 7.95 7.22 5.27
C TYR A 93 9.13 6.53 4.60
N LEU A 94 8.89 5.41 3.93
CA LEU A 94 9.92 4.75 3.13
C LEU A 94 10.43 5.61 1.98
N GLY A 95 9.51 6.28 1.27
CA GLY A 95 9.83 7.22 0.21
C GLY A 95 10.63 8.43 0.72
N PHE A 96 10.30 8.96 1.89
CA PHE A 96 11.07 10.04 2.50
C PHE A 96 12.46 9.59 2.96
N LEU A 97 12.60 8.37 3.49
CA LEU A 97 13.91 7.82 3.80
C LEU A 97 14.77 7.64 2.53
N SER A 98 14.17 7.21 1.42
CA SER A 98 14.83 7.16 0.11
C SER A 98 15.18 8.56 -0.42
N ALA A 99 14.27 9.52 -0.29
CA ALA A 99 14.49 10.90 -0.71
C ALA A 99 15.58 11.60 0.10
N ALA A 100 15.71 11.30 1.40
CA ALA A 100 16.77 11.82 2.25
C ALA A 100 18.16 11.44 1.71
N ASP A 101 18.31 10.18 1.29
CA ASP A 101 19.56 9.67 0.70
C ASP A 101 19.79 10.25 -0.70
N LEU A 102 18.77 10.16 -1.58
CA LEU A 102 18.81 10.61 -2.97
C LEU A 102 19.14 12.10 -3.12
N LEU A 103 18.56 12.93 -2.26
CA LEU A 103 18.66 14.38 -2.33
C LEU A 103 19.72 14.97 -1.39
N HIS A 104 20.30 14.14 -0.51
CA HIS A 104 21.18 14.58 0.58
C HIS A 104 20.50 15.60 1.50
N GLU A 105 19.19 15.42 1.76
CA GLU A 105 18.38 16.28 2.60
C GLU A 105 17.89 15.52 3.85
N PRO A 106 18.54 15.66 5.02
CA PRO A 106 18.23 14.91 6.23
C PRO A 106 16.82 15.18 6.78
N ARG A 107 16.22 16.34 6.50
CA ARG A 107 14.89 16.72 7.01
C ARG A 107 13.80 15.65 6.78
N TYR A 108 13.89 14.90 5.69
CA TYR A 108 12.93 13.84 5.38
C TYR A 108 13.10 12.63 6.32
N ALA A 109 14.33 12.23 6.60
CA ALA A 109 14.61 11.17 7.57
C ALA A 109 14.33 11.62 9.01
N ASP A 110 14.62 12.88 9.34
CA ASP A 110 14.34 13.48 10.66
C ASP A 110 12.83 13.52 10.95
N TYR A 111 12.02 13.84 9.92
CA TYR A 111 10.56 13.77 10.05
C TYR A 111 10.10 12.34 10.38
N VAL A 112 10.56 11.34 9.64
CA VAL A 112 10.17 9.95 9.88
C VAL A 112 10.63 9.48 11.27
N ARG A 113 11.82 9.88 11.71
CA ARG A 113 12.32 9.61 13.07
C ARG A 113 11.42 10.24 14.13
N LYS A 114 11.09 11.53 13.97
CA LYS A 114 10.19 12.26 14.89
C LYS A 114 8.84 11.54 15.04
N VAL A 115 8.27 11.03 13.94
CA VAL A 115 7.04 10.24 14.00
C VAL A 115 7.24 8.95 14.82
N GLY A 116 8.31 8.20 14.55
CA GLY A 116 8.63 6.99 15.33
C GLY A 116 8.78 7.26 16.82
N GLU A 117 9.49 8.33 17.17
CA GLU A 117 9.70 8.77 18.56
C GLU A 117 8.38 9.22 19.22
N HIS A 118 7.52 9.95 18.50
CA HIS A 118 6.21 10.38 19.00
C HIS A 118 5.32 9.20 19.41
N TYR A 119 5.36 8.13 18.65
CA TYR A 119 4.57 6.91 18.92
C TYR A 119 5.36 5.82 19.67
N ASP A 120 6.50 6.14 20.28
CA ASP A 120 7.36 5.16 20.97
C ASP A 120 7.66 3.94 20.09
N TRP A 121 7.84 4.13 18.77
CA TRP A 121 8.04 3.10 17.75
C TRP A 121 6.89 2.09 17.65
N GLY A 122 5.73 2.48 18.13
CA GLY A 122 4.51 1.67 18.12
C GLY A 122 3.99 1.37 16.72
N LEU A 123 2.95 0.56 16.68
CA LEU A 123 2.27 0.08 15.49
C LEU A 123 0.79 0.42 15.59
N GLY A 124 0.06 0.32 14.48
CA GLY A 124 -1.38 0.54 14.47
C GLY A 124 -2.14 -0.40 15.44
N PRO A 125 -3.40 -0.11 15.76
CA PRO A 125 -4.10 -0.72 16.90
C PRO A 125 -4.56 -2.17 16.67
N ARG A 126 -4.74 -2.61 15.42
CA ARG A 126 -5.21 -3.97 15.08
C ARG A 126 -4.05 -4.96 15.11
N VAL A 127 -3.90 -5.68 16.20
CA VAL A 127 -2.68 -6.46 16.54
C VAL A 127 -2.20 -7.38 15.41
N HIS A 128 -3.11 -8.06 14.70
CA HIS A 128 -2.75 -9.04 13.67
C HIS A 128 -2.98 -8.54 12.24
N HIS A 129 -3.44 -7.31 12.07
CA HIS A 129 -3.74 -6.76 10.76
C HIS A 129 -2.46 -6.29 10.07
N ALA A 130 -2.24 -6.69 8.82
CA ALA A 130 -1.04 -6.35 8.07
C ALA A 130 -0.83 -4.83 7.92
N ASP A 131 -1.90 -4.08 7.64
CA ASP A 131 -1.82 -2.62 7.52
C ASP A 131 -1.22 -1.96 8.76
N ASP A 132 -1.62 -2.44 9.95
CA ASP A 132 -1.17 -1.87 11.20
C ASP A 132 0.28 -2.23 11.58
N GLN A 133 0.91 -3.09 10.77
CA GLN A 133 2.33 -3.42 10.85
C GLN A 133 3.19 -2.59 9.88
N ALA A 134 2.59 -1.98 8.86
CA ALA A 134 3.28 -1.43 7.69
C ALA A 134 4.34 -0.37 8.04
N VAL A 135 4.07 0.52 9.00
CA VAL A 135 5.01 1.58 9.41
C VAL A 135 6.30 1.03 10.00
N ALA A 136 6.28 -0.19 10.57
CA ALA A 136 7.48 -0.85 11.08
C ALA A 136 8.58 -1.00 10.03
N GLN A 137 8.24 -1.02 8.74
CA GLN A 137 9.26 -1.03 7.68
C GLN A 137 10.19 0.19 7.79
N ALA A 138 9.63 1.37 8.08
CA ALA A 138 10.42 2.59 8.24
C ALA A 138 11.25 2.55 9.53
N TRP A 139 10.67 2.04 10.63
CA TRP A 139 11.39 1.85 11.89
C TRP A 139 12.60 0.94 11.73
N LEU A 140 12.47 -0.15 11.00
CA LEU A 140 13.56 -1.08 10.70
C LEU A 140 14.63 -0.49 9.78
N VAL A 141 14.27 0.39 8.84
CA VAL A 141 15.24 1.16 8.05
C VAL A 141 16.03 2.13 8.93
N LEU A 142 15.35 2.84 9.84
CA LEU A 142 16.02 3.74 10.79
C LEU A 142 16.91 2.98 11.77
N TYR A 143 16.43 1.84 12.27
CA TYR A 143 17.24 0.95 13.12
C TYR A 143 18.52 0.47 12.42
N ALA A 144 18.42 0.08 11.15
CA ALA A 144 19.61 -0.33 10.38
C ALA A 144 20.64 0.79 10.18
N ARG A 145 20.21 2.05 10.20
CA ARG A 145 21.10 3.23 10.11
C ARG A 145 21.73 3.59 11.46
N THR A 146 20.92 3.52 12.52
CA THR A 146 21.33 3.91 13.88
C THR A 146 20.59 3.00 14.86
N PRO A 147 21.17 1.85 15.23
CA PRO A 147 20.53 0.88 16.10
C PRO A 147 20.19 1.46 17.48
N ASP A 148 18.90 1.34 17.84
CA ASP A 148 18.39 1.60 19.18
C ASP A 148 17.40 0.47 19.54
N PRO A 149 17.67 -0.32 20.61
CA PRO A 149 16.80 -1.41 21.05
C PRO A 149 15.34 -0.99 21.29
N ALA A 150 15.09 0.27 21.63
CA ALA A 150 13.73 0.80 21.80
C ALA A 150 12.89 0.67 20.53
N MET A 151 13.49 0.79 19.36
CA MET A 151 12.81 0.67 18.05
C MET A 151 12.28 -0.74 17.80
N LEU A 152 12.93 -1.77 18.34
CA LEU A 152 12.53 -3.16 18.12
C LEU A 152 11.55 -3.69 19.16
N LYS A 153 11.48 -3.08 20.34
CA LYS A 153 10.68 -3.61 21.46
C LYS A 153 9.20 -3.79 21.11
N PRO A 154 8.48 -2.78 20.60
CA PRO A 154 7.05 -2.93 20.24
C PRO A 154 6.83 -3.97 19.14
N LEU A 155 7.77 -4.08 18.18
CA LEU A 155 7.70 -5.06 17.10
C LEU A 155 7.83 -6.47 17.66
N ARG A 156 8.86 -6.71 18.51
CA ARG A 156 9.08 -8.02 19.14
C ARG A 156 7.87 -8.44 19.96
N GLU A 157 7.38 -7.58 20.85
CA GLU A 157 6.23 -7.88 21.70
C GLU A 157 5.01 -8.33 20.87
N ARG A 158 4.71 -7.64 19.77
CA ARG A 158 3.60 -7.97 18.88
C ARG A 158 3.86 -9.27 18.11
N TYR A 159 5.01 -9.41 17.50
CA TYR A 159 5.31 -10.52 16.59
C TYR A 159 5.54 -11.82 17.34
N ASP A 160 6.14 -11.79 18.52
CA ASP A 160 6.25 -12.96 19.42
C ASP A 160 4.86 -13.49 19.84
N ALA A 161 3.91 -12.59 20.06
CA ALA A 161 2.53 -12.99 20.31
C ALA A 161 1.88 -13.61 19.06
N GLN A 162 2.13 -13.07 17.88
CA GLN A 162 1.58 -13.57 16.62
C GLN A 162 2.19 -14.91 16.18
N LEU A 163 3.48 -15.18 16.48
CA LEU A 163 4.13 -16.48 16.24
C LEU A 163 3.39 -17.65 16.91
N ARG A 164 2.62 -17.37 17.97
CA ARG A 164 1.87 -18.40 18.72
C ARG A 164 0.52 -18.73 18.11
N ILE A 165 0.09 -17.97 17.09
CA ILE A 165 -1.17 -18.21 16.41
C ILE A 165 -0.95 -19.32 15.37
N PRO A 166 -1.75 -20.41 15.42
CA PRO A 166 -1.66 -21.46 14.42
C PRO A 166 -1.94 -20.92 13.01
N ASP A 167 -1.21 -21.43 12.03
CA ASP A 167 -1.50 -21.14 10.62
C ASP A 167 -2.86 -21.72 10.23
N ASP A 168 -3.68 -20.92 9.54
CA ASP A 168 -4.96 -21.37 8.98
C ASP A 168 -5.01 -21.03 7.48
N PRO A 169 -4.71 -21.97 6.59
CA PRO A 169 -4.78 -21.75 5.15
C PRO A 169 -6.17 -21.39 4.61
N GLN A 170 -7.25 -21.70 5.37
CA GLN A 170 -8.61 -21.34 5.00
C GLN A 170 -8.99 -19.92 5.43
N ARG A 171 -8.25 -19.36 6.39
CA ARG A 171 -8.42 -18.01 6.92
C ARG A 171 -7.08 -17.30 7.06
N PRO A 172 -6.38 -17.04 5.94
CA PRO A 172 -5.06 -16.44 5.99
C PRO A 172 -5.13 -15.08 6.70
N LEU A 173 -4.16 -14.78 7.55
CA LEU A 173 -4.06 -13.48 8.21
C LEU A 173 -3.83 -12.36 7.18
N TRP A 174 -3.10 -12.66 6.12
CA TRP A 174 -2.86 -11.76 4.99
C TRP A 174 -3.77 -12.15 3.83
N TRP A 175 -5.09 -11.95 4.01
CA TRP A 175 -6.15 -12.43 3.12
C TRP A 175 -6.34 -11.60 1.84
N TRP A 176 -5.58 -10.50 1.66
CA TRP A 176 -5.59 -9.65 0.47
C TRP A 176 -4.17 -9.38 -0.03
N CYS A 177 -4.02 -9.14 -1.32
CA CYS A 177 -2.71 -9.04 -1.96
C CYS A 177 -1.88 -7.85 -1.44
N ASP A 178 -2.51 -6.73 -1.09
CA ASP A 178 -1.81 -5.54 -0.57
C ASP A 178 -1.08 -5.85 0.75
N ALA A 179 -1.59 -6.80 1.53
CA ALA A 179 -0.95 -7.26 2.77
C ALA A 179 0.49 -7.73 2.55
N LEU A 180 0.80 -8.22 1.33
CA LEU A 180 2.15 -8.69 0.97
C LEU A 180 3.20 -7.57 0.86
N PHE A 181 2.77 -6.31 0.78
CA PHE A 181 3.64 -5.16 1.01
C PHE A 181 3.66 -4.75 2.47
N MET A 182 2.52 -4.81 3.15
CA MET A 182 2.34 -4.21 4.48
C MET A 182 3.13 -4.96 5.56
N ALA A 183 2.92 -6.27 5.68
CA ALA A 183 3.48 -7.08 6.77
C ALA A 183 4.79 -7.80 6.42
N PRO A 184 4.92 -8.58 5.33
CA PRO A 184 6.09 -9.43 5.09
C PRO A 184 7.45 -8.74 5.21
N PRO A 185 7.66 -7.52 4.68
CA PRO A 185 8.94 -6.85 4.83
C PRO A 185 9.29 -6.49 6.27
N THR A 186 8.28 -6.31 7.14
CA THR A 186 8.54 -6.02 8.57
C THR A 186 9.04 -7.26 9.30
N TRP A 187 8.48 -8.42 8.99
CA TRP A 187 8.89 -9.72 9.53
C TRP A 187 10.31 -10.10 9.07
N ALA A 188 10.57 -9.98 7.76
CA ALA A 188 11.90 -10.21 7.20
C ALA A 188 12.94 -9.22 7.78
N GLY A 189 12.54 -7.95 7.96
CA GLY A 189 13.39 -6.94 8.57
C GLY A 189 13.69 -7.19 10.03
N LEU A 190 12.70 -7.65 10.81
CA LEU A 190 12.92 -8.02 12.21
C LEU A 190 13.82 -9.26 12.33
N ALA A 191 13.61 -10.29 11.47
CA ALA A 191 14.50 -11.44 11.40
C ALA A 191 15.95 -11.03 11.15
N LYS A 192 16.16 -10.11 10.21
CA LYS A 192 17.49 -9.56 9.89
C LYS A 192 18.08 -8.77 11.06
N ALA A 193 17.28 -7.96 11.76
CA ALA A 193 17.72 -7.11 12.86
C ALA A 193 18.06 -7.92 14.13
N THR A 194 17.35 -9.01 14.37
CA THR A 194 17.51 -9.85 15.59
C THR A 194 18.32 -11.10 15.36
N HIS A 195 18.56 -11.49 14.10
CA HIS A 195 19.16 -12.79 13.72
C HIS A 195 18.30 -14.01 14.15
N GLU A 196 17.00 -13.81 14.34
CA GLU A 196 16.05 -14.86 14.72
C GLU A 196 15.28 -15.35 13.49
N SER A 197 15.54 -16.58 13.03
CA SER A 197 14.93 -17.13 11.80
C SER A 197 13.41 -17.33 11.92
N ALA A 198 12.89 -17.48 13.15
CA ALA A 198 11.46 -17.72 13.40
C ALA A 198 10.55 -16.68 12.74
N TYR A 199 10.97 -15.41 12.71
CA TYR A 199 10.22 -14.34 12.04
C TYR A 199 10.21 -14.51 10.52
N LEU A 200 11.35 -14.89 9.93
CA LEU A 200 11.45 -15.14 8.48
C LEU A 200 10.65 -16.38 8.08
N ASP A 201 10.74 -17.46 8.87
CA ASP A 201 10.02 -18.71 8.63
C ASP A 201 8.50 -18.52 8.74
N TYR A 202 8.05 -17.68 9.68
CA TYR A 202 6.64 -17.29 9.77
C TYR A 202 6.19 -16.50 8.54
N MET A 203 6.98 -15.49 8.15
CA MET A 203 6.70 -14.68 6.95
C MET A 203 6.62 -15.56 5.71
N ASP A 204 7.54 -16.51 5.54
CA ASP A 204 7.55 -17.44 4.41
C ASP A 204 6.25 -18.26 4.34
N ARG A 205 5.84 -18.89 5.45
CA ARG A 205 4.59 -19.66 5.47
C ARG A 205 3.38 -18.79 5.13
N GLN A 206 3.24 -17.63 5.73
CA GLN A 206 2.09 -16.73 5.48
C GLN A 206 2.10 -16.19 4.05
N TRP A 207 3.26 -15.84 3.49
CA TRP A 207 3.37 -15.43 2.09
C TRP A 207 2.79 -16.49 1.15
N TRP A 208 3.18 -17.75 1.34
CA TRP A 208 2.76 -18.82 0.44
C TRP A 208 1.31 -19.28 0.69
N ILE A 209 0.77 -19.11 1.88
CA ILE A 209 -0.67 -19.29 2.13
C ILE A 209 -1.47 -18.25 1.33
N THR A 210 -1.08 -16.99 1.38
CA THR A 210 -1.73 -15.91 0.60
C THR A 210 -1.56 -16.14 -0.91
N SER A 211 -0.35 -16.51 -1.34
CA SER A 211 -0.07 -16.78 -2.76
C SER A 211 -0.88 -17.96 -3.29
N ALA A 212 -1.02 -19.03 -2.52
CA ALA A 212 -1.82 -20.18 -2.91
C ALA A 212 -3.31 -19.83 -3.10
N LEU A 213 -3.81 -18.81 -2.41
CA LEU A 213 -5.18 -18.33 -2.53
C LEU A 213 -5.36 -17.36 -3.71
N LEU A 214 -4.44 -16.41 -3.90
CA LEU A 214 -4.68 -15.22 -4.71
C LEU A 214 -3.84 -15.13 -5.99
N TYR A 215 -2.74 -15.87 -6.10
CA TYR A 215 -1.87 -15.82 -7.28
C TYR A 215 -2.43 -16.67 -8.40
N ASP A 216 -2.63 -16.04 -9.56
CA ASP A 216 -3.03 -16.74 -10.78
C ASP A 216 -1.77 -17.21 -11.54
N PRO A 217 -1.54 -18.53 -11.66
CA PRO A 217 -0.32 -19.05 -12.29
C PRO A 217 -0.35 -19.00 -13.83
N VAL A 218 -1.46 -18.57 -14.44
CA VAL A 218 -1.59 -18.38 -15.89
C VAL A 218 -1.31 -16.93 -16.25
N GLU A 219 -1.91 -16.01 -15.50
CA GLU A 219 -1.74 -14.58 -15.72
C GLU A 219 -0.49 -14.01 -15.00
N TYR A 220 0.08 -14.75 -14.05
CA TYR A 220 1.18 -14.29 -13.20
C TYR A 220 0.86 -13.01 -12.44
N LEU A 221 -0.40 -12.86 -12.02
CA LEU A 221 -0.95 -11.71 -11.34
C LEU A 221 -1.73 -12.14 -10.09
N TYR A 222 -1.93 -11.21 -9.17
CA TYR A 222 -2.72 -11.43 -7.96
C TYR A 222 -4.12 -10.85 -8.10
N SER A 223 -5.13 -11.65 -7.78
CA SER A 223 -6.45 -11.11 -7.40
C SER A 223 -6.33 -10.33 -6.10
N ARG A 224 -7.15 -9.30 -5.91
CA ARG A 224 -7.08 -8.47 -4.71
C ARG A 224 -7.34 -9.27 -3.44
N ASP A 225 -8.40 -10.07 -3.43
CA ASP A 225 -8.77 -11.02 -2.37
C ASP A 225 -9.70 -12.10 -2.96
N ALA A 226 -10.15 -13.03 -2.11
CA ALA A 226 -10.97 -14.17 -2.55
C ALA A 226 -12.29 -13.74 -3.22
N SER A 227 -12.84 -12.56 -2.91
CA SER A 227 -14.07 -12.08 -3.55
C SER A 227 -13.88 -11.67 -5.02
N TYR A 228 -12.64 -11.48 -5.45
CA TYR A 228 -12.26 -11.09 -6.81
C TYR A 228 -11.85 -12.26 -7.70
N LEU A 229 -11.69 -13.49 -7.18
CA LEU A 229 -11.20 -14.65 -7.94
C LEU A 229 -12.04 -14.99 -9.17
N HIS A 230 -13.32 -14.65 -9.14
CA HIS A 230 -14.27 -14.94 -10.23
C HIS A 230 -14.88 -13.69 -10.85
N GLN A 231 -14.32 -12.51 -10.55
CA GLN A 231 -14.76 -11.28 -11.16
C GLN A 231 -14.02 -11.04 -12.48
N HIS A 232 -14.72 -10.40 -13.41
CA HIS A 232 -14.23 -10.12 -14.75
C HIS A 232 -14.35 -8.63 -15.06
N GLU A 233 -13.47 -8.15 -15.91
CA GLU A 233 -13.50 -6.82 -16.52
C GLU A 233 -14.62 -6.72 -17.57
N ARG A 234 -14.87 -5.52 -18.09
CA ARG A 234 -15.90 -5.28 -19.10
C ARG A 234 -15.67 -6.04 -20.42
N ASN A 235 -14.42 -6.29 -20.76
CA ASN A 235 -14.02 -7.06 -21.94
C ASN A 235 -14.13 -8.59 -21.75
N GLY A 236 -14.51 -9.05 -20.56
CA GLY A 236 -14.63 -10.47 -20.21
C GLY A 236 -13.35 -11.11 -19.64
N GLU A 237 -12.22 -10.39 -19.61
CA GLU A 237 -10.98 -10.88 -18.99
C GLU A 237 -11.08 -10.89 -17.47
N LYS A 238 -10.23 -11.66 -16.79
CA LYS A 238 -10.15 -11.67 -15.31
C LYS A 238 -9.80 -10.29 -14.77
N LEU A 239 -10.36 -9.95 -13.62
CA LEU A 239 -10.10 -8.66 -12.98
C LEU A 239 -8.82 -8.70 -12.17
N PHE A 240 -7.80 -7.93 -12.61
CA PHE A 240 -6.57 -7.71 -11.86
C PHE A 240 -6.28 -6.22 -11.73
N TRP A 241 -6.16 -5.78 -10.50
CA TRP A 241 -5.94 -4.39 -10.15
C TRP A 241 -4.46 -4.02 -10.16
N SER A 242 -4.08 -2.95 -10.87
CA SER A 242 -2.67 -2.56 -11.03
C SER A 242 -2.00 -2.19 -9.72
N ARG A 243 -2.67 -1.41 -8.85
CA ARG A 243 -2.10 -1.04 -7.55
C ARG A 243 -1.94 -2.26 -6.64
N GLY A 244 -2.90 -3.20 -6.61
CA GLY A 244 -2.76 -4.45 -5.89
C GLY A 244 -1.53 -5.24 -6.31
N ASN A 245 -1.32 -5.39 -7.62
CA ASN A 245 -0.13 -6.05 -8.17
C ASN A 245 1.16 -5.24 -7.97
N GLY A 246 1.07 -3.93 -8.00
CA GLY A 246 2.17 -3.03 -7.64
C GLY A 246 2.63 -3.22 -6.19
N TRP A 247 1.68 -3.34 -5.26
CA TRP A 247 1.99 -3.66 -3.86
C TRP A 247 2.77 -4.97 -3.72
N VAL A 248 2.29 -6.04 -4.38
CA VAL A 248 2.97 -7.34 -4.32
C VAL A 248 4.39 -7.28 -4.89
N MET A 249 4.56 -6.64 -6.05
CA MET A 249 5.89 -6.47 -6.65
C MET A 249 6.85 -5.68 -5.75
N ALA A 250 6.37 -4.60 -5.15
CA ALA A 250 7.18 -3.84 -4.20
C ALA A 250 7.46 -4.64 -2.93
N GLY A 251 6.50 -5.42 -2.44
CA GLY A 251 6.68 -6.36 -1.32
C GLY A 251 7.75 -7.40 -1.60
N LEU A 252 7.72 -8.02 -2.80
CA LEU A 252 8.75 -8.97 -3.25
C LEU A 252 10.14 -8.34 -3.27
N ALA A 253 10.29 -7.15 -3.85
CA ALA A 253 11.55 -6.43 -3.89
C ALA A 253 12.10 -6.19 -2.47
N ARG A 254 11.24 -5.75 -1.54
CA ARG A 254 11.62 -5.47 -0.15
C ARG A 254 11.96 -6.74 0.63
N VAL A 255 11.17 -7.80 0.49
CA VAL A 255 11.44 -9.10 1.14
C VAL A 255 12.77 -9.67 0.62
N LEU A 256 12.99 -9.68 -0.68
CA LEU A 256 14.22 -10.16 -1.30
C LEU A 256 15.46 -9.34 -0.88
N SER A 257 15.31 -8.05 -0.56
CA SER A 257 16.39 -7.20 -0.03
C SER A 257 16.77 -7.55 1.42
N LEU A 258 15.84 -8.13 2.16
CA LEU A 258 16.00 -8.42 3.59
C LEU A 258 16.31 -9.90 3.86
N MET A 259 15.83 -10.79 2.99
CA MET A 259 16.01 -12.24 3.07
C MET A 259 17.46 -12.62 2.76
N PRO A 260 18.10 -13.50 3.56
CA PRO A 260 19.44 -14.01 3.28
C PRO A 260 19.53 -14.66 1.89
N ASN A 261 20.68 -14.52 1.24
CA ASN A 261 20.89 -15.09 -0.10
C ASN A 261 20.83 -16.61 -0.14
N ASP A 262 21.18 -17.25 0.97
CA ASP A 262 21.20 -18.71 1.17
C ASP A 262 19.90 -19.25 1.81
N TYR A 263 18.88 -18.40 1.99
CA TYR A 263 17.58 -18.86 2.51
C TYR A 263 16.96 -19.89 1.56
N PRO A 264 16.59 -21.10 2.05
CA PRO A 264 16.20 -22.22 1.17
C PRO A 264 15.01 -21.92 0.25
N GLN A 265 14.09 -21.06 0.67
CA GLN A 265 12.89 -20.70 -0.13
C GLN A 265 13.10 -19.49 -1.04
N ARG A 266 14.24 -18.79 -0.96
CA ARG A 266 14.54 -17.63 -1.80
C ARG A 266 14.32 -17.87 -3.31
N PRO A 267 14.65 -19.04 -3.89
CA PRO A 267 14.40 -19.28 -5.32
C PRO A 267 12.94 -19.16 -5.73
N ARG A 268 11.97 -19.52 -4.86
CA ARG A 268 10.53 -19.38 -5.15
C ARG A 268 10.11 -17.91 -5.26
N TYR A 269 10.65 -17.04 -4.39
CA TYR A 269 10.40 -15.60 -4.44
C TYR A 269 11.00 -14.96 -5.70
N LEU A 270 12.21 -15.39 -6.08
CA LEU A 270 12.84 -14.94 -7.32
C LEU A 270 12.02 -15.37 -8.55
N GLN A 271 11.55 -16.61 -8.58
CA GLN A 271 10.68 -17.10 -9.65
C GLN A 271 9.41 -16.26 -9.75
N GLN A 272 8.68 -16.06 -8.65
CA GLN A 272 7.45 -15.27 -8.64
C GLN A 272 7.71 -13.82 -9.07
N PHE A 273 8.83 -13.23 -8.63
CA PHE A 273 9.25 -11.89 -9.05
C PHE A 273 9.48 -11.81 -10.55
N HIS A 274 10.16 -12.80 -11.15
CA HIS A 274 10.42 -12.87 -12.60
C HIS A 274 9.14 -13.02 -13.41
N GLU A 275 8.24 -13.90 -12.99
CA GLU A 275 6.95 -14.15 -13.64
C GLU A 275 6.10 -12.88 -13.66
N MET A 276 5.91 -12.24 -12.50
CA MET A 276 5.15 -11.01 -12.39
C MET A 276 5.81 -9.85 -13.15
N ALA A 277 7.14 -9.70 -13.06
CA ALA A 277 7.87 -8.66 -13.78
C ALA A 277 7.71 -8.77 -15.30
N ALA A 278 7.81 -9.99 -15.84
CA ALA A 278 7.63 -10.24 -17.26
C ALA A 278 6.18 -9.92 -17.70
N ARG A 279 5.19 -10.36 -16.94
CA ARG A 279 3.77 -10.11 -17.25
C ARG A 279 3.44 -8.61 -17.18
N LEU A 280 3.86 -7.92 -16.13
CA LEU A 280 3.61 -6.50 -15.98
C LEU A 280 4.32 -5.67 -17.07
N ALA A 281 5.52 -6.05 -17.49
CA ALA A 281 6.20 -5.37 -18.60
C ALA A 281 5.42 -5.47 -19.91
N GLN A 282 4.73 -6.59 -20.18
CA GLN A 282 3.85 -6.76 -21.34
C GLN A 282 2.58 -5.89 -21.27
N LEU A 283 2.08 -5.63 -20.07
CA LEU A 283 0.85 -4.88 -19.83
C LEU A 283 1.06 -3.36 -19.72
N GLN A 284 2.30 -2.89 -19.89
CA GLN A 284 2.64 -1.48 -19.83
C GLN A 284 1.96 -0.68 -20.96
N GLY A 285 1.27 0.40 -20.61
CA GLY A 285 0.67 1.31 -21.58
C GLY A 285 1.68 2.04 -22.47
N LYS A 286 1.22 2.58 -23.60
CA LYS A 286 2.06 3.31 -24.57
C LYS A 286 2.72 4.56 -23.97
N ASP A 287 2.08 5.18 -22.99
CA ASP A 287 2.58 6.31 -22.21
C ASP A 287 3.58 5.90 -21.10
N GLY A 288 3.83 4.61 -20.96
CA GLY A 288 4.73 4.04 -19.97
C GLY A 288 4.07 3.69 -18.64
N LEU A 289 2.78 3.97 -18.44
CA LEU A 289 2.06 3.74 -17.19
C LEU A 289 1.04 2.61 -17.33
N TRP A 290 0.68 2.01 -16.21
CA TRP A 290 -0.35 0.97 -16.13
C TRP A 290 -1.71 1.59 -15.83
N ARG A 291 -2.75 0.96 -16.31
CA ARG A 291 -4.16 1.33 -16.03
C ARG A 291 -4.65 0.63 -14.77
N ALA A 292 -5.70 1.16 -14.16
CA ALA A 292 -6.27 0.58 -12.95
C ALA A 292 -6.63 -0.90 -13.14
N GLY A 293 -7.32 -1.27 -14.23
CA GLY A 293 -7.53 -2.65 -14.66
C GLY A 293 -6.40 -3.09 -15.60
N LEU A 294 -5.67 -4.13 -15.23
CA LEU A 294 -4.49 -4.58 -15.98
C LEU A 294 -4.84 -5.27 -17.30
N LEU A 295 -5.94 -6.03 -17.35
CA LEU A 295 -6.33 -6.77 -18.55
C LEU A 295 -7.42 -6.06 -19.38
N ASP A 296 -7.92 -4.92 -18.90
CA ASP A 296 -8.87 -4.07 -19.66
C ASP A 296 -8.46 -2.59 -19.60
N ALA A 297 -7.26 -2.30 -20.08
CA ALA A 297 -6.73 -0.94 -20.10
C ALA A 297 -7.65 0.05 -20.86
N ALA A 298 -8.47 -0.42 -21.80
CA ALA A 298 -9.38 0.41 -22.55
C ALA A 298 -10.55 0.95 -21.70
N ALA A 299 -10.98 0.19 -20.69
CA ALA A 299 -12.03 0.61 -19.76
C ALA A 299 -11.56 1.71 -18.80
N TYR A 300 -10.24 1.88 -18.63
CA TYR A 300 -9.61 2.82 -17.70
C TYR A 300 -8.64 3.74 -18.44
N PRO A 301 -9.10 4.77 -19.15
CA PRO A 301 -8.24 5.58 -20.02
C PRO A 301 -7.17 6.37 -19.26
N ARG A 302 -7.41 6.65 -17.99
CA ARG A 302 -6.47 7.39 -17.12
C ARG A 302 -5.38 6.45 -16.60
N PRO A 303 -4.09 6.89 -16.57
CA PRO A 303 -3.02 6.11 -15.97
C PRO A 303 -3.17 6.04 -14.44
N GLU A 304 -2.92 4.89 -13.82
CA GLU A 304 -2.93 4.76 -12.38
C GLU A 304 -1.49 4.91 -11.84
N THR A 305 -1.22 6.10 -11.29
CA THR A 305 0.14 6.53 -10.96
C THR A 305 0.74 5.74 -9.80
N SER A 306 -0.05 5.36 -8.78
CA SER A 306 0.50 4.65 -7.60
C SER A 306 0.94 3.23 -7.93
N GLY A 307 0.12 2.44 -8.60
CA GLY A 307 0.49 1.11 -9.07
C GLY A 307 1.66 1.16 -10.05
N SER A 308 1.63 2.13 -10.97
CA SER A 308 2.74 2.37 -11.90
C SER A 308 4.05 2.67 -11.17
N ALA A 309 4.02 3.49 -10.11
CA ALA A 309 5.21 3.84 -9.33
C ALA A 309 5.79 2.63 -8.59
N PHE A 310 4.95 1.79 -7.97
CA PHE A 310 5.40 0.54 -7.35
C PHE A 310 5.99 -0.45 -8.35
N ILE A 311 5.38 -0.56 -9.54
CA ILE A 311 5.90 -1.44 -10.60
C ILE A 311 7.26 -0.91 -11.09
N VAL A 312 7.39 0.40 -11.37
CA VAL A 312 8.67 0.99 -11.78
C VAL A 312 9.74 0.82 -10.70
N TYR A 313 9.38 1.04 -9.42
CA TYR A 313 10.26 0.77 -8.29
C TYR A 313 10.79 -0.67 -8.32
N ALA A 314 9.88 -1.65 -8.41
CA ALA A 314 10.27 -3.06 -8.37
C ALA A 314 11.10 -3.48 -9.58
N LEU A 315 10.75 -3.04 -10.79
CA LEU A 315 11.53 -3.33 -11.99
C LEU A 315 12.94 -2.70 -11.90
N ALA A 316 13.04 -1.45 -11.46
CA ALA A 316 14.31 -0.75 -11.29
C ALA A 316 15.17 -1.42 -10.21
N TRP A 317 14.56 -1.80 -9.07
CA TRP A 317 15.20 -2.58 -8.03
C TRP A 317 15.74 -3.92 -8.57
N GLY A 318 14.93 -4.63 -9.35
CA GLY A 318 15.32 -5.91 -9.94
C GLY A 318 16.56 -5.78 -10.83
N VAL A 319 16.64 -4.73 -11.65
CA VAL A 319 17.82 -4.43 -12.49
C VAL A 319 19.00 -3.99 -11.63
N HIS A 320 18.81 -3.11 -10.67
CA HIS A 320 19.87 -2.63 -9.78
C HIS A 320 20.56 -3.76 -9.03
N HIS A 321 19.78 -4.72 -8.52
CA HIS A 321 20.29 -5.85 -7.73
C HIS A 321 20.64 -7.10 -8.54
N GLY A 322 20.60 -7.01 -9.89
CA GLY A 322 20.96 -8.11 -10.77
C GLY A 322 19.97 -9.28 -10.77
N VAL A 323 18.75 -9.04 -10.28
CA VAL A 323 17.65 -10.00 -10.32
C VAL A 323 17.00 -10.03 -11.70
N LEU A 324 16.88 -8.88 -12.36
CA LEU A 324 16.36 -8.76 -13.73
C LEU A 324 17.47 -8.38 -14.71
N ASP A 325 17.39 -8.91 -15.93
CA ASP A 325 18.28 -8.51 -17.01
C ASP A 325 18.02 -7.05 -17.43
N ALA A 326 19.05 -6.22 -17.34
CA ALA A 326 18.97 -4.81 -17.68
C ALA A 326 18.60 -4.59 -19.16
N ALA A 327 19.05 -5.45 -20.09
CA ALA A 327 18.73 -5.30 -21.52
C ALA A 327 17.23 -5.52 -21.78
N ALA A 328 16.61 -6.45 -21.06
CA ALA A 328 15.18 -6.75 -21.19
C ALA A 328 14.28 -5.68 -20.59
N TYR A 329 14.65 -5.10 -19.44
CA TYR A 329 13.73 -4.27 -18.66
C TYR A 329 14.02 -2.76 -18.69
N ARG A 330 15.22 -2.32 -19.08
CA ARG A 330 15.59 -0.89 -19.10
C ARG A 330 14.64 -0.04 -19.94
N SER A 331 14.13 -0.56 -21.06
CA SER A 331 13.16 0.16 -21.89
C SER A 331 11.84 0.40 -21.17
N ALA A 332 11.32 -0.59 -20.46
CA ALA A 332 10.08 -0.47 -19.68
C ALA A 332 10.26 0.51 -18.51
N ILE A 333 11.38 0.42 -17.79
CA ILE A 333 11.72 1.35 -16.69
C ILE A 333 11.81 2.78 -17.22
N ASN A 334 12.50 3.01 -18.35
CA ASN A 334 12.63 4.34 -18.97
C ASN A 334 11.28 4.95 -19.34
N ARG A 335 10.39 4.16 -19.96
CA ARG A 335 9.04 4.63 -20.31
C ARG A 335 8.24 4.90 -19.05
N GLY A 336 8.28 3.98 -18.07
CA GLY A 336 7.57 4.11 -16.80
C GLY A 336 7.99 5.36 -16.02
N TRP A 337 9.28 5.57 -15.85
CA TRP A 337 9.81 6.77 -15.20
C TRP A 337 9.38 8.06 -15.90
N ARG A 338 9.49 8.09 -17.24
CA ARG A 338 9.06 9.24 -18.04
C ARG A 338 7.56 9.52 -17.87
N GLY A 339 6.74 8.48 -17.87
CA GLY A 339 5.31 8.57 -17.60
C GLY A 339 5.04 9.15 -16.20
N LEU A 340 5.70 8.62 -15.16
CA LEU A 340 5.55 9.11 -13.79
C LEU A 340 5.91 10.59 -13.64
N VAL A 341 7.02 11.02 -14.26
CA VAL A 341 7.41 12.45 -14.26
C VAL A 341 6.38 13.31 -14.98
N GLY A 342 5.71 12.79 -16.01
CA GLY A 342 4.60 13.43 -16.71
C GLY A 342 3.37 13.67 -15.83
N GLU A 343 3.21 12.93 -14.74
CA GLU A 343 2.09 13.08 -13.80
C GLU A 343 2.35 14.10 -12.67
N ILE A 344 3.50 14.80 -12.69
CA ILE A 344 3.81 15.86 -11.75
C ILE A 344 3.18 17.17 -12.22
N TYR A 345 2.41 17.81 -11.37
CA TYR A 345 1.81 19.12 -11.60
C TYR A 345 2.77 20.28 -11.28
N ALA A 346 2.46 21.48 -11.79
CA ALA A 346 3.33 22.65 -11.65
C ALA A 346 3.55 23.10 -10.20
N ASP A 347 2.64 22.79 -9.30
CA ASP A 347 2.77 23.01 -7.86
C ASP A 347 3.70 22.00 -7.15
N GLY A 348 4.05 20.91 -7.81
CA GLY A 348 4.89 19.81 -7.29
C GLY A 348 4.11 18.55 -6.91
N ARG A 349 2.78 18.60 -6.97
CA ARG A 349 1.90 17.47 -6.68
C ARG A 349 2.09 16.36 -7.71
N LEU A 350 2.25 15.13 -7.24
CA LEU A 350 2.14 13.93 -8.07
C LEU A 350 0.65 13.54 -8.14
N GLY A 351 0.07 13.62 -9.33
CA GLY A 351 -1.36 13.39 -9.51
C GLY A 351 -1.72 12.03 -10.10
N ASP A 352 -2.99 11.90 -10.45
CA ASP A 352 -3.59 10.71 -11.08
C ASP A 352 -3.35 9.41 -10.28
N ILE A 353 -3.39 9.54 -8.95
CA ILE A 353 -3.36 8.43 -7.99
C ILE A 353 -4.81 8.07 -7.65
N GLN A 354 -5.19 6.82 -7.88
CA GLN A 354 -6.50 6.30 -7.47
C GLN A 354 -6.65 6.40 -5.94
N PRO A 355 -7.79 6.88 -5.41
CA PRO A 355 -8.05 6.89 -3.96
C PRO A 355 -8.05 5.49 -3.35
N ILE A 356 -8.07 5.40 -2.03
CA ILE A 356 -8.18 4.13 -1.30
C ILE A 356 -9.34 3.32 -1.89
N GLY A 357 -9.06 2.07 -2.21
CA GLY A 357 -10.01 1.17 -2.86
C GLY A 357 -9.51 -0.27 -2.86
N ALA A 358 -10.31 -1.17 -3.44
CA ALA A 358 -10.02 -2.60 -3.51
C ALA A 358 -10.07 -3.15 -4.94
N ALA A 359 -10.36 -2.29 -5.93
CA ALA A 359 -10.54 -2.68 -7.32
C ALA A 359 -10.21 -1.53 -8.27
N PRO A 360 -10.07 -1.80 -9.58
CA PRO A 360 -10.05 -0.75 -10.59
C PRO A 360 -11.28 0.16 -10.49
N GLY A 361 -11.11 1.46 -10.66
CA GLY A 361 -12.19 2.43 -10.62
C GLY A 361 -11.78 3.78 -11.22
N ASP A 362 -12.77 4.64 -11.45
CA ASP A 362 -12.57 6.00 -11.89
C ASP A 362 -12.19 6.90 -10.71
N TYR A 363 -11.41 7.93 -10.99
CA TYR A 363 -10.98 8.91 -9.99
C TYR A 363 -10.72 10.27 -10.65
N PRO A 364 -10.78 11.39 -9.88
CA PRO A 364 -10.59 12.72 -10.45
C PRO A 364 -9.13 12.91 -10.92
N PRO A 365 -8.94 13.67 -12.01
CA PRO A 365 -7.59 14.02 -12.46
C PRO A 365 -6.86 14.81 -11.37
N GLY A 366 -5.55 14.56 -11.25
CA GLY A 366 -4.72 15.26 -10.28
C GLY A 366 -4.90 14.81 -8.84
N ALA A 367 -5.73 13.79 -8.56
CA ALA A 367 -5.83 13.20 -7.24
C ALA A 367 -4.46 12.67 -6.77
N SER A 368 -4.07 13.01 -5.55
CA SER A 368 -2.79 12.67 -4.96
C SER A 368 -3.00 12.03 -3.59
N TYR A 369 -2.26 10.97 -3.31
CA TYR A 369 -2.31 10.27 -2.02
C TYR A 369 -0.90 9.90 -1.58
N VAL A 370 -0.65 9.98 -0.27
CA VAL A 370 0.68 9.79 0.35
C VAL A 370 1.34 8.48 -0.05
N TYR A 371 0.59 7.38 -0.20
CA TYR A 371 1.14 6.08 -0.60
C TYR A 371 1.71 6.07 -2.02
N GLY A 372 1.05 6.76 -2.96
CA GLY A 372 1.55 6.88 -4.34
C GLY A 372 2.77 7.80 -4.42
N VAL A 373 2.80 8.88 -3.63
CA VAL A 373 3.98 9.75 -3.49
C VAL A 373 5.16 8.95 -2.94
N GLY A 374 4.94 8.15 -1.90
CA GLY A 374 5.97 7.27 -1.34
C GLY A 374 6.53 6.29 -2.36
N ALA A 375 5.64 5.64 -3.14
CA ALA A 375 6.05 4.73 -4.22
C ALA A 375 6.89 5.44 -5.30
N PHE A 376 6.51 6.66 -5.68
CA PHE A 376 7.29 7.47 -6.62
C PHE A 376 8.69 7.79 -6.11
N LEU A 377 8.83 8.15 -4.84
CA LEU A 377 10.12 8.47 -4.24
C LEU A 377 11.01 7.22 -4.10
N LEU A 378 10.43 6.06 -3.80
CA LEU A 378 11.14 4.77 -3.85
C LEU A 378 11.62 4.47 -5.28
N ALA A 379 10.74 4.65 -6.29
CA ALA A 379 11.10 4.47 -7.68
C ALA A 379 12.23 5.41 -8.11
N ALA A 380 12.21 6.68 -7.67
CA ALA A 380 13.26 7.65 -7.97
C ALA A 380 14.65 7.19 -7.49
N GLY A 381 14.74 6.65 -6.27
CA GLY A 381 15.99 6.13 -5.73
C GLY A 381 16.58 4.98 -6.56
N GLU A 382 15.75 3.99 -6.92
CA GLU A 382 16.19 2.85 -7.70
C GLU A 382 16.50 3.22 -9.17
N VAL A 383 15.72 4.13 -9.75
CA VAL A 383 15.95 4.63 -11.11
C VAL A 383 17.26 5.42 -11.19
N GLU A 384 17.60 6.20 -10.17
CA GLU A 384 18.89 6.88 -10.11
C GLU A 384 20.04 5.89 -10.00
N ALA A 385 19.95 4.90 -9.10
CA ALA A 385 20.98 3.89 -8.91
C ALA A 385 21.34 3.16 -10.22
N ILE A 386 20.33 2.78 -11.03
CA ILE A 386 20.59 2.16 -12.34
C ILE A 386 21.09 3.14 -13.39
N SER A 387 20.86 4.46 -13.22
CA SER A 387 21.33 5.48 -14.14
C SER A 387 22.82 5.79 -13.97
N GLU A 388 23.35 5.64 -12.77
CA GLU A 388 24.75 5.83 -12.41
C GLU A 388 25.61 4.58 -12.72
N ALA A 389 24.98 3.39 -12.76
CA ALA A 389 25.67 2.16 -13.09
C ALA A 389 26.17 2.20 -14.53
N LYS A 390 27.50 2.11 -14.73
CA LYS A 390 28.08 1.95 -16.06
C LYS A 390 27.51 0.69 -16.72
N PRO A 391 27.16 0.72 -18.02
CA PRO A 391 26.80 -0.50 -18.74
C PRO A 391 27.96 -1.50 -18.60
N ARG A 392 27.66 -2.66 -18.01
CA ARG A 392 28.59 -3.80 -17.95
C ARG A 392 28.76 -4.43 -19.31
#